data_6f7239b959e1a44522a3ca2bfa786f02
#
_entry.id   6f7239b959e1a44522a3ca2bfa786f02
#
_cell.length_a   1.000
_cell.length_b   1.000
_cell.length_c   1.000
_cell.angle_alpha   90.00
_cell.angle_beta   90.00
_cell.angle_gamma   90.00
#
_symmetry.space_group_name_H-M   'P 1'
#
loop_
_entity.id
_entity.type
_entity.pdbx_description
1 polymer ?
#
loop_
_entity_poly.entity_id
_entity_poly.type
_entity_poly.pdbx_seq_one_letter_code
_entity_poly.pdbx_strand_id
1 'polypeptide(L)'
;MTSIDLSGFNTANVQNMNEMFSYCPSLTTLDLSHLNTGNVTGMYEMFRGCSGLTTLNLSNLDTSKLTSTSDMFHDCTSLTSIDLTNFNTANVTTMYSMFMNYSSLTSLDLSSFNTSKVKGIYEMFNGCSSLVTIKVGSGWTTANVLNNYSPYVVFKGCTSLVGGKGTAFDYRYVDKTFAHIDGGPDNPGYFTDASAPDTGDVNGDGEITIADVTALIDLLLNNDTIGHEAADVNHDGNVTIADVTALIDMLLSGN
;
A
#
# COMPACT_ATOMS: atom_id res chain seq x y z
N MET A 1 4.70 27.06 -9.69
CA MET A 1 5.09 26.26 -10.86
C MET A 1 4.25 25.00 -10.80
N THR A 2 3.42 24.74 -11.83
CA THR A 2 2.46 23.62 -11.85
C THR A 2 2.96 22.41 -12.62
N SER A 3 3.97 22.59 -13.49
CA SER A 3 4.65 21.53 -14.24
C SER A 3 6.12 21.88 -14.45
N ILE A 4 6.94 20.87 -14.70
CA ILE A 4 8.37 20.99 -14.98
C ILE A 4 8.65 20.20 -16.26
N ASP A 5 9.37 20.82 -17.21
CA ASP A 5 9.87 20.12 -18.41
C ASP A 5 11.24 19.50 -18.10
N LEU A 6 11.31 18.18 -18.17
CA LEU A 6 12.52 17.38 -17.94
C LEU A 6 13.11 16.82 -19.24
N SER A 7 12.55 17.13 -20.40
CA SER A 7 12.92 16.51 -21.69
C SER A 7 14.37 16.78 -22.11
N GLY A 8 14.96 17.89 -21.64
CA GLY A 8 16.35 18.25 -21.89
C GLY A 8 17.39 17.63 -20.92
N PHE A 9 16.95 16.85 -19.93
CA PHE A 9 17.87 16.33 -18.90
C PHE A 9 18.47 14.98 -19.33
N ASN A 10 19.80 14.89 -19.27
CA ASN A 10 20.51 13.61 -19.39
C ASN A 10 20.93 13.13 -18.00
N THR A 11 20.21 12.15 -17.47
CA THR A 11 20.43 11.62 -16.12
C THR A 11 21.18 10.28 -16.09
N ALA A 12 21.73 9.82 -17.22
CA ALA A 12 22.39 8.50 -17.32
C ALA A 12 23.52 8.28 -16.31
N ASN A 13 24.20 9.35 -15.86
CA ASN A 13 25.29 9.28 -14.88
C ASN A 13 24.89 9.78 -13.49
N VAL A 14 23.62 10.11 -13.27
CA VAL A 14 23.15 10.60 -11.97
C VAL A 14 23.04 9.44 -10.99
N GLN A 15 23.65 9.59 -9.81
CA GLN A 15 23.62 8.61 -8.73
C GLN A 15 22.73 9.03 -7.56
N ASN A 16 22.39 10.33 -7.49
CA ASN A 16 21.63 10.90 -6.38
C ASN A 16 20.53 11.84 -6.92
N MET A 17 19.29 11.50 -6.60
CA MET A 17 18.09 12.31 -6.88
C MET A 17 17.34 12.64 -5.58
N ASN A 18 18.07 12.67 -4.44
CA ASN A 18 17.46 13.07 -3.17
C ASN A 18 16.88 14.47 -3.30
N GLU A 19 15.69 14.68 -2.74
CA GLU A 19 15.02 15.97 -2.64
C GLU A 19 14.74 16.68 -3.99
N MET A 20 14.86 15.96 -5.15
CA MET A 20 14.82 16.59 -6.48
C MET A 20 13.56 17.43 -6.73
N PHE A 21 12.41 17.00 -6.20
CA PHE A 21 11.13 17.71 -6.27
C PHE A 21 10.56 18.04 -4.89
N SER A 22 11.40 18.00 -3.85
CA SER A 22 10.95 18.21 -2.48
C SER A 22 10.33 19.61 -2.30
N TYR A 23 9.23 19.67 -1.54
CA TYR A 23 8.48 20.90 -1.28
C TYR A 23 8.04 21.68 -2.53
N CYS A 24 7.52 20.95 -3.53
CA CYS A 24 6.86 21.53 -4.70
C CYS A 24 5.32 21.44 -4.58
N PRO A 25 4.66 22.18 -3.66
CA PRO A 25 3.23 22.00 -3.36
C PRO A 25 2.30 22.45 -4.49
N SER A 26 2.78 23.26 -5.42
CA SER A 26 1.99 23.72 -6.58
C SER A 26 2.13 22.81 -7.80
N LEU A 27 2.99 21.78 -7.73
CA LEU A 27 3.19 20.83 -8.83
C LEU A 27 1.99 19.89 -8.88
N THR A 28 1.26 19.88 -10.01
CA THR A 28 0.06 19.07 -10.17
C THR A 28 0.29 17.82 -11.02
N THR A 29 1.25 17.93 -11.95
CA THR A 29 1.66 16.83 -12.84
C THR A 29 3.17 16.82 -12.99
N LEU A 30 3.74 15.63 -13.15
CA LEU A 30 5.18 15.45 -13.33
C LEU A 30 5.42 14.27 -14.29
N ASP A 31 6.07 14.55 -15.40
CA ASP A 31 6.50 13.54 -16.36
C ASP A 31 7.95 13.13 -16.08
N LEU A 32 8.14 11.88 -15.66
CA LEU A 32 9.44 11.30 -15.34
C LEU A 32 9.99 10.41 -16.48
N SER A 33 9.29 10.31 -17.61
CA SER A 33 9.61 9.38 -18.70
C SER A 33 11.01 9.60 -19.32
N HIS A 34 11.55 10.80 -19.18
CA HIS A 34 12.87 11.17 -19.67
C HIS A 34 14.02 10.86 -18.71
N LEU A 35 13.71 10.47 -17.47
CA LEU A 35 14.75 10.19 -16.47
C LEU A 35 15.30 8.77 -16.63
N ASN A 36 16.60 8.65 -16.78
CA ASN A 36 17.32 7.38 -16.64
C ASN A 36 17.80 7.26 -15.20
N THR A 37 17.21 6.32 -14.43
CA THR A 37 17.51 6.11 -13.02
C THR A 37 18.33 4.86 -12.73
N GLY A 38 18.80 4.14 -13.76
CA GLY A 38 19.55 2.89 -13.62
C GLY A 38 20.87 2.98 -12.84
N ASN A 39 21.37 4.19 -12.56
CA ASN A 39 22.54 4.40 -11.71
C ASN A 39 22.23 5.12 -10.39
N VAL A 40 20.94 5.42 -10.13
CA VAL A 40 20.54 6.15 -8.92
C VAL A 40 20.50 5.21 -7.71
N THR A 41 21.17 5.62 -6.65
CA THR A 41 21.22 4.93 -5.37
C THR A 41 20.45 5.64 -4.26
N GLY A 42 20.11 6.94 -4.45
CA GLY A 42 19.39 7.76 -3.48
C GLY A 42 18.21 8.50 -4.12
N MET A 43 17.02 8.31 -3.52
CA MET A 43 15.78 9.06 -3.81
C MET A 43 15.10 9.48 -2.50
N TYR A 44 15.88 9.76 -1.45
CA TYR A 44 15.40 10.28 -0.18
C TYR A 44 14.65 11.59 -0.41
N GLU A 45 13.44 11.74 0.16
CA GLU A 45 12.58 12.92 0.04
C GLU A 45 12.26 13.37 -1.40
N MET A 46 12.40 12.50 -2.41
CA MET A 46 12.33 12.94 -3.83
C MET A 46 11.03 13.69 -4.16
N PHE A 47 9.90 13.31 -3.58
CA PHE A 47 8.59 13.95 -3.80
C PHE A 47 7.98 14.50 -2.51
N ARG A 48 8.76 14.62 -1.43
CA ARG A 48 8.25 15.10 -0.14
C ARG A 48 7.59 16.48 -0.28
N GLY A 49 6.39 16.62 0.30
CA GLY A 49 5.66 17.88 0.28
C GLY A 49 5.12 18.31 -1.08
N CYS A 50 5.06 17.37 -2.06
CA CYS A 50 4.37 17.57 -3.33
C CYS A 50 2.84 17.46 -3.14
N SER A 51 2.28 18.25 -2.25
CA SER A 51 0.87 18.17 -1.85
C SER A 51 -0.14 18.47 -2.94
N GLY A 52 0.28 19.08 -4.06
CA GLY A 52 -0.58 19.34 -5.22
C GLY A 52 -0.61 18.23 -6.27
N LEU A 53 0.29 17.24 -6.19
CA LEU A 53 0.30 16.12 -7.15
C LEU A 53 -0.97 15.28 -6.98
N THR A 54 -1.71 15.10 -8.08
CA THR A 54 -2.91 14.24 -8.14
C THR A 54 -2.64 12.90 -8.80
N THR A 55 -1.64 12.85 -9.68
CA THR A 55 -1.17 11.64 -10.35
C THR A 55 0.35 11.64 -10.44
N LEU A 56 0.97 10.47 -10.36
CA LEU A 56 2.41 10.30 -10.50
C LEU A 56 2.71 8.96 -11.16
N ASN A 57 3.27 9.01 -12.37
CA ASN A 57 3.69 7.81 -13.09
C ASN A 57 5.15 7.49 -12.75
N LEU A 58 5.37 6.33 -12.13
CA LEU A 58 6.68 5.84 -11.69
C LEU A 58 7.20 4.67 -12.53
N SER A 59 6.48 4.27 -13.58
CA SER A 59 6.76 3.05 -14.36
C SER A 59 8.14 3.01 -15.01
N ASN A 60 8.74 4.18 -15.29
CA ASN A 60 10.08 4.28 -15.89
C ASN A 60 11.22 4.34 -14.87
N LEU A 61 10.94 4.37 -13.57
CA LEU A 61 11.98 4.45 -12.56
C LEU A 61 12.59 3.06 -12.30
N ASP A 62 13.87 2.89 -12.62
CA ASP A 62 14.65 1.77 -12.12
C ASP A 62 15.08 2.05 -10.67
N THR A 63 14.53 1.32 -9.73
CA THR A 63 14.77 1.45 -8.29
C THR A 63 15.69 0.35 -7.75
N SER A 64 16.25 -0.51 -8.61
CA SER A 64 17.00 -1.70 -8.22
C SER A 64 18.28 -1.42 -7.41
N LYS A 65 18.84 -0.21 -7.51
CA LYS A 65 20.02 0.20 -6.77
C LYS A 65 19.72 1.08 -5.55
N LEU A 66 18.44 1.40 -5.26
CA LEU A 66 18.09 2.23 -4.12
C LEU A 66 18.45 1.55 -2.80
N THR A 67 19.02 2.33 -1.89
CA THR A 67 19.34 1.89 -0.53
C THR A 67 18.43 2.51 0.53
N SER A 68 17.73 3.59 0.19
CA SER A 68 16.73 4.25 1.03
C SER A 68 15.58 4.79 0.18
N THR A 69 14.36 4.66 0.69
CA THR A 69 13.14 5.30 0.18
C THR A 69 12.49 6.15 1.26
N SER A 70 13.26 6.52 2.30
CA SER A 70 12.73 7.31 3.42
C SER A 70 12.18 8.64 2.93
N ASP A 71 11.02 9.03 3.48
CA ASP A 71 10.29 10.26 3.18
C ASP A 71 9.93 10.48 1.69
N MET A 72 10.06 9.46 0.83
CA MET A 72 9.98 9.64 -0.62
C MET A 72 8.65 10.26 -1.07
N PHE A 73 7.54 9.92 -0.43
CA PHE A 73 6.20 10.43 -0.73
C PHE A 73 5.55 11.12 0.46
N HIS A 74 6.33 11.50 1.48
CA HIS A 74 5.84 12.18 2.67
C HIS A 74 5.10 13.47 2.29
N ASP A 75 3.92 13.72 2.86
CA ASP A 75 3.05 14.88 2.56
C ASP A 75 2.56 14.99 1.10
N CYS A 76 2.49 13.89 0.34
CA CYS A 76 1.83 13.86 -0.98
C CYS A 76 0.30 13.74 -0.81
N THR A 77 -0.31 14.70 -0.16
CA THR A 77 -1.68 14.61 0.39
C THR A 77 -2.80 14.54 -0.64
N SER A 78 -2.56 14.93 -1.91
CA SER A 78 -3.57 14.92 -2.98
C SER A 78 -3.51 13.69 -3.88
N LEU A 79 -2.47 12.84 -3.76
CA LEU A 79 -2.41 11.60 -4.53
C LEU A 79 -3.45 10.61 -3.99
N THR A 80 -4.34 10.14 -4.87
CA THR A 80 -5.40 9.17 -4.53
C THR A 80 -5.03 7.74 -4.87
N SER A 81 -4.01 7.56 -5.73
CA SER A 81 -3.45 6.26 -6.10
C SER A 81 -1.98 6.38 -6.44
N ILE A 82 -1.24 5.30 -6.31
CA ILE A 82 0.16 5.19 -6.72
C ILE A 82 0.44 3.75 -7.14
N ASP A 83 1.06 3.59 -8.32
CA ASP A 83 1.51 2.28 -8.81
C ASP A 83 2.97 2.07 -8.43
N LEU A 84 3.21 1.07 -7.57
CA LEU A 84 4.53 0.67 -7.08
C LEU A 84 4.91 -0.75 -7.55
N THR A 85 4.18 -1.35 -8.48
CA THR A 85 4.41 -2.72 -8.94
C THR A 85 5.80 -2.94 -9.52
N ASN A 86 6.41 -1.90 -10.11
CA ASN A 86 7.77 -1.93 -10.65
C ASN A 86 8.86 -1.56 -9.62
N PHE A 87 8.49 -1.25 -8.36
CA PHE A 87 9.48 -0.88 -7.35
C PHE A 87 10.27 -2.10 -6.87
N ASN A 88 11.56 -2.10 -7.15
CA ASN A 88 12.48 -3.10 -6.61
C ASN A 88 13.12 -2.57 -5.32
N THR A 89 12.72 -3.12 -4.18
CA THR A 89 13.20 -2.71 -2.85
C THR A 89 14.24 -3.66 -2.25
N ALA A 90 14.73 -4.64 -3.01
CA ALA A 90 15.62 -5.69 -2.51
C ALA A 90 16.95 -5.18 -1.91
N ASN A 91 17.36 -3.94 -2.20
CA ASN A 91 18.54 -3.30 -1.64
C ASN A 91 18.21 -2.21 -0.61
N VAL A 92 16.93 -1.90 -0.39
CA VAL A 92 16.52 -0.85 0.55
C VAL A 92 16.72 -1.30 1.99
N THR A 93 17.32 -0.41 2.78
CA THR A 93 17.58 -0.63 4.20
C THR A 93 16.73 0.24 5.13
N THR A 94 16.17 1.35 4.61
CA THR A 94 15.32 2.26 5.38
C THR A 94 14.14 2.78 4.56
N MET A 95 12.95 2.78 5.18
CA MET A 95 11.68 3.25 4.62
C MET A 95 10.96 4.18 5.63
N TYR A 96 11.74 4.99 6.39
CA TYR A 96 11.16 5.92 7.38
C TYR A 96 10.19 6.87 6.71
N SER A 97 9.01 7.07 7.29
CA SER A 97 8.01 8.06 6.86
C SER A 97 7.66 8.03 5.36
N MET A 98 7.90 6.90 4.66
CA MET A 98 7.79 6.85 3.19
C MET A 98 6.44 7.33 2.66
N PHE A 99 5.35 7.01 3.37
CA PHE A 99 3.98 7.40 3.03
C PHE A 99 3.33 8.27 4.13
N MET A 100 4.13 8.91 4.99
CA MET A 100 3.59 9.71 6.09
C MET A 100 2.67 10.82 5.57
N ASN A 101 1.51 11.00 6.23
CA ASN A 101 0.47 11.98 5.88
C ASN A 101 -0.13 11.81 4.47
N TYR A 102 -0.14 10.60 3.95
CA TYR A 102 -0.77 10.29 2.66
C TYR A 102 -2.30 10.17 2.85
N SER A 103 -2.95 11.31 3.06
CA SER A 103 -4.31 11.37 3.63
C SER A 103 -5.45 11.09 2.64
N SER A 104 -5.17 11.07 1.32
CA SER A 104 -6.20 10.82 0.30
C SER A 104 -6.14 9.40 -0.28
N LEU A 105 -5.11 8.62 0.07
CA LEU A 105 -4.95 7.25 -0.42
C LEU A 105 -5.89 6.31 0.36
N THR A 106 -6.66 5.50 -0.35
CA THR A 106 -7.58 4.51 0.26
C THR A 106 -7.02 3.10 0.25
N SER A 107 -6.18 2.77 -0.73
CA SER A 107 -5.52 1.47 -0.83
C SER A 107 -4.07 1.61 -1.27
N LEU A 108 -3.21 0.72 -0.81
CA LEU A 108 -1.79 0.70 -1.15
C LEU A 108 -1.33 -0.73 -1.42
N ASP A 109 -0.83 -0.96 -2.63
CA ASP A 109 -0.26 -2.25 -3.02
C ASP A 109 1.28 -2.21 -2.89
N LEU A 110 1.80 -3.00 -1.95
CA LEU A 110 3.21 -3.22 -1.68
C LEU A 110 3.61 -4.69 -1.96
N SER A 111 2.85 -5.40 -2.79
CA SER A 111 3.09 -6.82 -3.10
C SER A 111 4.47 -7.08 -3.71
N SER A 112 5.02 -6.10 -4.46
CA SER A 112 6.36 -6.15 -5.04
C SER A 112 7.49 -5.93 -4.02
N PHE A 113 7.19 -5.44 -2.81
CA PHE A 113 8.23 -5.05 -1.85
C PHE A 113 8.92 -6.25 -1.21
N ASN A 114 10.25 -6.23 -1.28
CA ASN A 114 11.12 -7.11 -0.51
C ASN A 114 11.74 -6.31 0.64
N THR A 115 11.31 -6.59 1.87
CA THR A 115 11.77 -5.88 3.07
C THR A 115 12.82 -6.65 3.87
N SER A 116 13.39 -7.72 3.32
CA SER A 116 14.35 -8.59 4.03
C SER A 116 15.61 -7.87 4.52
N LYS A 117 16.00 -6.74 3.92
CA LYS A 117 17.13 -5.92 4.36
C LYS A 117 16.72 -4.68 5.15
N VAL A 118 15.42 -4.41 5.27
CA VAL A 118 14.92 -3.19 5.90
C VAL A 118 15.11 -3.23 7.41
N LYS A 119 15.75 -2.20 7.94
CA LYS A 119 16.03 -2.01 9.36
C LYS A 119 15.15 -0.96 10.01
N GLY A 120 14.39 -0.19 9.22
CA GLY A 120 13.55 0.87 9.76
C GLY A 120 12.35 1.21 8.88
N ILE A 121 11.17 1.19 9.53
CA ILE A 121 9.86 1.57 8.99
C ILE A 121 9.14 2.55 9.93
N TYR A 122 9.89 3.31 10.74
CA TYR A 122 9.34 4.29 11.67
C TYR A 122 8.49 5.32 10.91
N GLU A 123 7.28 5.56 11.39
CA GLU A 123 6.29 6.47 10.81
C GLU A 123 5.89 6.19 9.35
N MET A 124 6.16 4.98 8.83
CA MET A 124 5.97 4.69 7.41
C MET A 124 4.57 5.02 6.88
N PHE A 125 3.53 4.80 7.69
CA PHE A 125 2.13 5.09 7.36
C PHE A 125 1.49 6.10 8.31
N ASN A 126 2.27 6.80 9.15
CA ASN A 126 1.73 7.75 10.12
C ASN A 126 0.89 8.83 9.41
N GLY A 127 -0.36 9.05 9.86
CA GLY A 127 -1.25 10.06 9.29
C GLY A 127 -2.01 9.66 8.02
N CYS A 128 -1.92 8.39 7.57
CA CYS A 128 -2.68 7.87 6.43
C CYS A 128 -4.14 7.60 6.83
N SER A 129 -4.90 8.66 7.12
CA SER A 129 -6.22 8.56 7.77
C SER A 129 -7.31 7.93 6.91
N SER A 130 -7.21 8.02 5.57
CA SER A 130 -8.17 7.44 4.63
C SER A 130 -7.78 6.03 4.16
N LEU A 131 -6.59 5.55 4.54
CA LEU A 131 -6.08 4.26 4.08
C LEU A 131 -6.85 3.11 4.74
N VAL A 132 -7.51 2.31 3.92
CA VAL A 132 -8.34 1.17 4.35
C VAL A 132 -7.54 -0.13 4.22
N THR A 133 -6.82 -0.31 3.11
CA THR A 133 -6.15 -1.57 2.79
C THR A 133 -4.69 -1.36 2.44
N ILE A 134 -3.81 -2.21 3.00
CA ILE A 134 -2.41 -2.33 2.58
C ILE A 134 -2.18 -3.78 2.16
N LYS A 135 -1.98 -4.03 0.86
CA LYS A 135 -1.63 -5.36 0.33
C LYS A 135 -0.12 -5.57 0.38
N VAL A 136 0.33 -6.74 0.85
CA VAL A 136 1.75 -7.13 0.85
C VAL A 136 1.93 -8.54 0.33
N GLY A 137 3.04 -8.80 -0.37
CA GLY A 137 3.41 -10.12 -0.85
C GLY A 137 4.33 -10.88 0.11
N SER A 138 4.76 -12.06 -0.30
CA SER A 138 5.67 -12.94 0.45
C SER A 138 7.07 -12.33 0.72
N GLY A 139 7.43 -11.26 0.03
CA GLY A 139 8.68 -10.51 0.27
C GLY A 139 8.65 -9.61 1.50
N TRP A 140 7.48 -9.38 2.11
CA TRP A 140 7.33 -8.52 3.28
C TRP A 140 7.74 -9.23 4.58
N THR A 141 8.61 -8.60 5.36
CA THR A 141 9.00 -9.07 6.70
C THR A 141 9.46 -7.90 7.57
N THR A 142 9.19 -7.98 8.86
CA THR A 142 9.69 -7.03 9.88
C THR A 142 10.80 -7.63 10.75
N ALA A 143 11.31 -8.81 10.40
CA ALA A 143 12.27 -9.56 11.22
C ALA A 143 13.57 -8.79 11.50
N ASN A 144 14.04 -7.97 10.54
CA ASN A 144 15.26 -7.18 10.67
C ASN A 144 15.02 -5.72 11.10
N VAL A 145 13.74 -5.34 11.31
CA VAL A 145 13.39 -3.98 11.72
C VAL A 145 13.79 -3.72 13.18
N LEU A 146 14.59 -2.69 13.39
CA LEU A 146 15.11 -2.31 14.71
C LEU A 146 14.11 -1.39 15.44
N ASN A 147 14.04 -1.50 16.77
CA ASN A 147 13.23 -0.62 17.63
C ASN A 147 14.10 0.54 18.19
N ASN A 148 14.63 1.38 17.29
CA ASN A 148 15.56 2.44 17.67
C ASN A 148 14.89 3.73 18.18
N TYR A 149 13.57 3.83 18.02
CA TYR A 149 12.77 5.01 18.39
C TYR A 149 11.76 4.64 19.48
N SER A 150 11.49 5.56 20.40
CA SER A 150 10.48 5.36 21.43
C SER A 150 9.66 6.65 21.62
N PRO A 151 8.32 6.58 21.45
CA PRO A 151 7.54 5.43 21.01
C PRO A 151 7.80 5.07 19.53
N TYR A 152 7.91 3.78 19.21
CA TYR A 152 8.02 3.32 17.82
C TYR A 152 6.62 3.26 17.22
N VAL A 153 6.33 4.13 16.27
CA VAL A 153 5.02 4.19 15.60
C VAL A 153 5.18 3.90 14.12
N VAL A 154 4.22 3.19 13.54
CA VAL A 154 4.14 2.88 12.11
C VAL A 154 2.80 3.34 11.56
N PHE A 155 1.71 3.10 12.30
CA PHE A 155 0.32 3.29 11.86
C PHE A 155 -0.44 4.39 12.62
N LYS A 156 0.24 5.28 13.36
CA LYS A 156 -0.45 6.33 14.11
C LYS A 156 -1.32 7.17 13.16
N GLY A 157 -2.61 7.28 13.48
CA GLY A 157 -3.57 8.06 12.68
C GLY A 157 -4.14 7.35 11.45
N CYS A 158 -3.86 6.05 11.25
CA CYS A 158 -4.47 5.24 10.18
C CYS A 158 -5.88 4.77 10.56
N THR A 159 -6.76 5.69 10.88
CA THR A 159 -8.04 5.42 11.56
C THR A 159 -9.05 4.58 10.74
N SER A 160 -8.86 4.48 9.44
CA SER A 160 -9.71 3.69 8.53
C SER A 160 -9.14 2.30 8.22
N LEU A 161 -7.92 1.98 8.72
CA LEU A 161 -7.19 0.79 8.32
C LEU A 161 -7.85 -0.49 8.86
N VAL A 162 -7.98 -1.48 7.98
CA VAL A 162 -8.51 -2.81 8.29
C VAL A 162 -7.59 -3.87 7.67
N GLY A 163 -7.18 -4.84 8.45
CA GLY A 163 -6.43 -6.00 7.98
C GLY A 163 -7.29 -6.96 7.16
N GLY A 164 -6.66 -7.81 6.37
CA GLY A 164 -7.33 -8.69 5.42
C GLY A 164 -8.33 -9.70 6.01
N LYS A 165 -8.28 -9.93 7.32
CA LYS A 165 -9.27 -10.78 8.06
C LYS A 165 -10.07 -9.96 9.08
N GLY A 166 -10.24 -8.66 8.84
CA GLY A 166 -11.12 -7.79 9.59
C GLY A 166 -10.51 -7.15 10.84
N THR A 167 -9.20 -7.25 11.07
CA THR A 167 -8.53 -6.56 12.18
C THR A 167 -8.62 -5.04 11.99
N ALA A 168 -9.54 -4.39 12.71
CA ALA A 168 -9.71 -2.94 12.66
C ALA A 168 -8.58 -2.22 13.39
N PHE A 169 -8.29 -0.99 12.93
CA PHE A 169 -7.31 -0.11 13.58
C PHE A 169 -7.62 0.11 15.06
N ASP A 170 -6.59 -0.01 15.89
CA ASP A 170 -6.62 0.32 17.32
C ASP A 170 -5.41 1.20 17.67
N TYR A 171 -5.66 2.37 18.25
CA TYR A 171 -4.62 3.33 18.64
C TYR A 171 -3.57 2.78 19.64
N ARG A 172 -3.86 1.65 20.28
CA ARG A 172 -2.92 0.94 21.18
C ARG A 172 -1.87 0.12 20.44
N TYR A 173 -2.15 -0.23 19.18
CA TYR A 173 -1.35 -1.14 18.36
C TYR A 173 -0.90 -0.44 17.08
N VAL A 174 0.00 0.53 17.23
CA VAL A 174 0.46 1.40 16.15
C VAL A 174 1.91 1.15 15.73
N ASP A 175 2.54 0.15 16.29
CA ASP A 175 3.94 -0.18 16.03
C ASP A 175 4.12 -1.30 14.97
N LYS A 176 5.35 -1.75 14.77
CA LYS A 176 5.69 -2.79 13.80
C LYS A 176 5.13 -4.17 14.12
N THR A 177 4.61 -4.42 15.33
CA THR A 177 4.07 -5.73 15.70
C THR A 177 2.80 -6.06 14.95
N PHE A 178 2.10 -5.03 14.44
CA PHE A 178 0.94 -5.19 13.56
C PHE A 178 1.27 -5.04 12.06
N ALA A 179 2.56 -4.82 11.70
CA ALA A 179 3.00 -4.67 10.32
C ALA A 179 3.25 -6.03 9.64
N HIS A 180 2.24 -6.91 9.67
CA HIS A 180 2.23 -8.23 9.03
C HIS A 180 0.83 -8.55 8.50
N ILE A 181 0.74 -9.61 7.68
CA ILE A 181 -0.53 -10.11 7.14
C ILE A 181 -1.45 -10.49 8.31
N ASP A 182 -2.68 -10.03 8.24
CA ASP A 182 -3.71 -10.32 9.22
C ASP A 182 -4.07 -11.81 9.23
N GLY A 183 -3.79 -12.48 10.34
CA GLY A 183 -4.13 -13.88 10.58
C GLY A 183 -5.48 -14.07 11.29
N GLY A 184 -6.24 -13.00 11.48
CA GLY A 184 -7.50 -13.00 12.24
C GLY A 184 -7.29 -12.85 13.75
N PRO A 185 -8.28 -13.22 14.59
CA PRO A 185 -8.28 -12.96 16.03
C PRO A 185 -7.08 -13.52 16.79
N ASP A 186 -6.51 -14.62 16.32
CA ASP A 186 -5.38 -15.29 16.99
C ASP A 186 -4.01 -14.69 16.60
N ASN A 187 -3.94 -13.98 15.48
CA ASN A 187 -2.74 -13.32 14.99
C ASN A 187 -3.09 -12.02 14.25
N PRO A 188 -3.62 -11.00 14.97
CA PRO A 188 -4.11 -9.77 14.34
C PRO A 188 -2.98 -8.95 13.73
N GLY A 189 -3.19 -8.48 12.50
CA GLY A 189 -2.27 -7.63 11.75
C GLY A 189 -3.05 -6.65 10.87
N TYR A 190 -2.35 -5.67 10.27
CA TYR A 190 -3.01 -4.64 9.47
C TYR A 190 -2.85 -4.82 7.96
N PHE A 191 -2.21 -5.91 7.51
CA PHE A 191 -1.99 -6.11 6.09
C PHE A 191 -2.88 -7.21 5.52
N THR A 192 -3.22 -7.04 4.25
CA THR A 192 -3.90 -8.03 3.43
C THR A 192 -2.86 -8.81 2.63
N ASP A 193 -3.02 -10.12 2.54
CA ASP A 193 -2.18 -10.97 1.68
C ASP A 193 -2.51 -10.67 0.21
N ALA A 194 -1.53 -10.22 -0.55
CA ALA A 194 -1.71 -9.94 -1.97
C ALA A 194 -1.92 -11.20 -2.84
N SER A 195 -1.65 -12.39 -2.29
CA SER A 195 -1.92 -13.67 -2.95
C SER A 195 -3.30 -14.24 -2.62
N ALA A 196 -3.98 -13.66 -1.61
CA ALA A 196 -5.34 -14.04 -1.31
C ALA A 196 -6.29 -13.54 -2.40
N PRO A 197 -7.34 -14.29 -2.74
CA PRO A 197 -8.38 -13.80 -3.64
C PRO A 197 -9.02 -12.53 -3.06
N ASP A 198 -9.38 -11.59 -3.92
CA ASP A 198 -10.05 -10.38 -3.47
C ASP A 198 -11.40 -10.73 -2.82
N THR A 199 -11.65 -10.20 -1.63
CA THR A 199 -12.92 -10.41 -0.92
C THR A 199 -14.08 -9.97 -1.81
N GLY A 200 -15.02 -10.88 -2.06
CA GLY A 200 -16.16 -10.64 -2.94
C GLY A 200 -15.95 -11.13 -4.37
N ASP A 201 -14.72 -11.41 -4.83
CA ASP A 201 -14.45 -12.13 -6.09
C ASP A 201 -14.60 -13.64 -5.85
N VAL A 202 -15.83 -14.09 -5.77
CA VAL A 202 -16.18 -15.45 -5.38
C VAL A 202 -15.96 -16.45 -6.52
N ASN A 203 -16.10 -15.98 -7.77
CA ASN A 203 -15.89 -16.80 -8.96
C ASN A 203 -14.42 -16.82 -9.43
N GLY A 204 -13.56 -15.91 -8.91
CA GLY A 204 -12.12 -15.85 -9.20
C GLY A 204 -11.80 -15.26 -10.57
N ASP A 205 -12.69 -14.45 -11.16
CA ASP A 205 -12.47 -13.84 -12.48
C ASP A 205 -11.72 -12.50 -12.44
N GLY A 206 -11.45 -11.98 -11.23
CA GLY A 206 -10.72 -10.73 -10.98
C GLY A 206 -11.61 -9.49 -10.99
N GLU A 207 -12.94 -9.64 -11.12
CA GLU A 207 -13.91 -8.56 -11.05
C GLU A 207 -14.96 -8.88 -9.98
N ILE A 208 -15.37 -7.87 -9.19
CA ILE A 208 -16.46 -8.05 -8.23
C ILE A 208 -17.75 -7.56 -8.86
N THR A 209 -18.64 -8.48 -9.21
CA THR A 209 -19.86 -8.23 -9.99
C THR A 209 -21.06 -9.01 -9.45
N ILE A 210 -22.22 -8.88 -10.11
CA ILE A 210 -23.40 -9.70 -9.79
C ILE A 210 -23.16 -11.21 -10.04
N ALA A 211 -22.15 -11.57 -10.84
CA ALA A 211 -21.78 -12.96 -11.06
C ALA A 211 -21.27 -13.61 -9.78
N ASP A 212 -20.57 -12.86 -8.93
CA ASP A 212 -20.06 -13.31 -7.64
C ASP A 212 -21.18 -13.53 -6.62
N VAL A 213 -22.21 -12.69 -6.65
CA VAL A 213 -23.41 -12.92 -5.84
C VAL A 213 -24.05 -14.25 -6.21
N THR A 214 -24.10 -14.57 -7.50
CA THR A 214 -24.64 -15.84 -7.99
C THR A 214 -23.74 -17.00 -7.54
N ALA A 215 -22.43 -16.88 -7.70
CA ALA A 215 -21.46 -17.88 -7.25
C ALA A 215 -21.55 -18.14 -5.74
N LEU A 216 -21.68 -17.08 -4.93
CA LEU A 216 -21.85 -17.19 -3.49
C LEU A 216 -23.16 -17.91 -3.10
N ILE A 217 -24.26 -17.59 -3.78
CA ILE A 217 -25.53 -18.29 -3.58
C ILE A 217 -25.38 -19.79 -3.93
N ASP A 218 -24.70 -20.11 -5.03
CA ASP A 218 -24.46 -21.49 -5.45
C ASP A 218 -23.62 -22.27 -4.42
N LEU A 219 -22.57 -21.65 -3.85
CA LEU A 219 -21.81 -22.24 -2.75
C LEU A 219 -22.70 -22.58 -1.55
N LEU A 220 -23.56 -21.66 -1.15
CA LEU A 220 -24.47 -21.84 -0.03
C LEU A 220 -25.50 -22.95 -0.30
N LEU A 221 -26.08 -23.00 -1.51
CA LEU A 221 -27.07 -24.02 -1.90
C LEU A 221 -26.46 -25.43 -1.96
N ASN A 222 -25.17 -25.52 -2.36
CA ASN A 222 -24.45 -26.80 -2.42
C ASN A 222 -23.81 -27.20 -1.08
N ASN A 223 -23.91 -26.33 -0.06
CA ASN A 223 -23.30 -26.49 1.25
C ASN A 223 -21.75 -26.66 1.15
N ASP A 224 -21.14 -25.98 0.15
CA ASP A 224 -19.72 -25.95 -0.14
C ASP A 224 -19.13 -24.60 0.30
N THR A 225 -19.04 -24.39 1.60
CA THR A 225 -18.62 -23.11 2.19
C THR A 225 -17.22 -23.12 2.79
N ILE A 226 -16.53 -24.28 2.74
CA ILE A 226 -15.22 -24.45 3.37
C ILE A 226 -14.11 -24.12 2.36
N GLY A 227 -13.17 -23.24 2.76
CA GLY A 227 -12.00 -22.91 1.94
C GLY A 227 -12.25 -21.81 0.89
N HIS A 228 -13.41 -21.15 0.92
CA HIS A 228 -13.75 -20.05 0.02
C HIS A 228 -13.58 -18.70 0.76
N GLU A 229 -12.32 -18.25 0.96
CA GLU A 229 -12.02 -17.03 1.72
C GLU A 229 -12.62 -15.77 1.07
N ALA A 230 -12.72 -15.70 -0.26
CA ALA A 230 -13.34 -14.59 -0.98
C ALA A 230 -14.85 -14.47 -0.71
N ALA A 231 -15.49 -15.56 -0.28
CA ALA A 231 -16.93 -15.63 -0.01
C ALA A 231 -17.32 -15.16 1.41
N ASP A 232 -16.37 -15.07 2.35
CA ASP A 232 -16.57 -14.47 3.69
C ASP A 232 -16.44 -12.93 3.58
N VAL A 233 -17.46 -12.30 3.04
CA VAL A 233 -17.43 -10.88 2.68
C VAL A 233 -17.52 -9.97 3.90
N ASN A 234 -18.18 -10.42 4.95
CA ASN A 234 -18.33 -9.67 6.21
C ASN A 234 -17.21 -9.96 7.23
N HIS A 235 -16.30 -10.91 6.92
CA HIS A 235 -15.15 -11.31 7.72
C HIS A 235 -15.51 -11.85 9.12
N ASP A 236 -16.65 -12.53 9.25
CA ASP A 236 -17.07 -13.15 10.52
C ASP A 236 -16.54 -14.58 10.70
N GLY A 237 -15.80 -15.10 9.70
CA GLY A 237 -15.22 -16.44 9.68
C GLY A 237 -16.17 -17.54 9.19
N ASN A 238 -17.38 -17.16 8.72
CA ASN A 238 -18.37 -18.11 8.23
C ASN A 238 -18.97 -17.62 6.92
N VAL A 239 -19.05 -18.47 5.93
CA VAL A 239 -19.75 -18.14 4.67
C VAL A 239 -21.22 -18.46 4.82
N THR A 240 -22.09 -17.43 4.85
CA THR A 240 -23.52 -17.49 5.14
C THR A 240 -24.32 -16.55 4.24
N ILE A 241 -25.64 -16.50 4.44
CA ILE A 241 -26.51 -15.52 3.75
C ILE A 241 -26.17 -14.07 4.11
N ALA A 242 -25.50 -13.83 5.24
CA ALA A 242 -25.05 -12.49 5.62
C ALA A 242 -24.00 -11.95 4.64
N ASP A 243 -23.15 -12.82 4.08
CA ASP A 243 -22.13 -12.47 3.10
C ASP A 243 -22.74 -12.10 1.74
N VAL A 244 -23.85 -12.75 1.36
CA VAL A 244 -24.61 -12.35 0.17
C VAL A 244 -25.11 -10.89 0.33
N THR A 245 -25.62 -10.56 1.51
CA THR A 245 -26.07 -9.19 1.80
C THR A 245 -24.91 -8.20 1.77
N ALA A 246 -23.78 -8.55 2.40
CA ALA A 246 -22.57 -7.72 2.42
C ALA A 246 -22.02 -7.50 1.00
N LEU A 247 -22.01 -8.53 0.16
CA LEU A 247 -21.55 -8.42 -1.24
C LEU A 247 -22.48 -7.53 -2.07
N ILE A 248 -23.79 -7.65 -1.89
CA ILE A 248 -24.76 -6.77 -2.55
C ILE A 248 -24.55 -5.31 -2.10
N ASP A 249 -24.39 -5.07 -0.81
CA ASP A 249 -24.15 -3.73 -0.27
C ASP A 249 -22.82 -3.14 -0.82
N MET A 250 -21.76 -3.94 -0.95
CA MET A 250 -20.51 -3.56 -1.58
C MET A 250 -20.73 -3.11 -3.03
N LEU A 251 -21.46 -3.88 -3.83
CA LEU A 251 -21.75 -3.56 -5.23
C LEU A 251 -22.61 -2.29 -5.37
N LEU A 252 -23.56 -2.06 -4.47
CA LEU A 252 -24.44 -0.89 -4.49
C LEU A 252 -23.72 0.39 -4.04
N SER A 253 -22.72 0.28 -3.17
CA SER A 253 -21.92 1.42 -2.68
C SER A 253 -20.84 1.86 -3.67
N GLY A 254 -20.53 1.05 -4.67
CA GLY A 254 -19.54 1.38 -5.70
C GLY A 254 -18.08 1.29 -5.23
N ASN A 255 -17.82 0.50 -4.21
CA ASN A 255 -16.48 0.19 -3.70
C ASN A 255 -16.09 -1.23 -4.09
#